data_704af3c0c5c2047c9e722b66f225e222
#
_entry.id   704af3c0c5c2047c9e722b66f225e222
#
_cell.length_a   1.000
_cell.length_b   1.000
_cell.length_c   1.000
_cell.angle_alpha   90.00
_cell.angle_beta   90.00
_cell.angle_gamma   90.00
#
_symmetry.space_group_name_H-M   'P 1'
#
loop_
_entity.id
_entity.type
_entity.pdbx_description
1 polymer ?
#
loop_
_entity_poly.entity_id
_entity_poly.type
_entity_poly.pdbx_seq_one_letter_code
_entity_poly.pdbx_strand_id
1 'polypeptide(L)'
;MKNQYFGDVNDYRKYGLLRTLANYGQFKIGVCWMLTADDGRTDGKFTTYLDKPQRWRQYDPQLFDLLYQWVAADRRRNVLLAENEKVLSGVRFHNKLLTASGDKRATYFDEMGEQLAGCDLIFFDPDNGVEVKSIAKGRRNSEKYIYWDEIVKTFQAGHSILLYQHFRREERTAFIQRIITELQARLNPSKIYWFRTSQVVYFLCAQENDADYIASRVKLVSELWNDQIQVGCL
;
A
#
# COMPACT_ATOMS: atom_id res chain seq x y z
N MET A 1 3.99 0.44 -8.22
CA MET A 1 2.86 -0.41 -8.72
C MET A 1 2.85 -0.48 -10.24
N LYS A 2 2.43 -1.60 -10.84
CA LYS A 2 2.29 -1.79 -12.30
C LYS A 2 0.93 -2.36 -12.63
N ASN A 3 0.43 -2.10 -13.84
CA ASN A 3 -0.85 -2.65 -14.29
C ASN A 3 -0.87 -4.18 -14.29
N GLN A 4 0.26 -4.82 -14.62
CA GLN A 4 0.38 -6.27 -14.65
C GLN A 4 0.15 -6.95 -13.29
N TYR A 5 0.25 -6.24 -12.17
CA TYR A 5 0.02 -6.78 -10.82
C TYR A 5 -1.46 -6.73 -10.41
N PHE A 6 -2.29 -5.91 -11.08
CA PHE A 6 -3.69 -5.74 -10.69
C PHE A 6 -4.42 -7.06 -10.55
N GLY A 7 -5.04 -7.25 -9.39
CA GLY A 7 -5.87 -8.40 -9.06
C GLY A 7 -5.13 -9.67 -8.69
N ASP A 8 -3.82 -9.61 -8.38
CA ASP A 8 -3.15 -10.74 -7.74
C ASP A 8 -3.58 -10.86 -6.26
N VAL A 9 -3.20 -11.95 -5.62
CA VAL A 9 -3.60 -12.21 -4.23
C VAL A 9 -3.11 -11.16 -3.24
N ASN A 10 -1.99 -10.47 -3.53
CA ASN A 10 -1.51 -9.38 -2.68
C ASN A 10 -2.36 -8.12 -2.88
N ASP A 11 -2.85 -7.88 -4.09
CA ASP A 11 -3.80 -6.80 -4.36
C ASP A 11 -5.14 -7.04 -3.65
N TYR A 12 -5.66 -8.26 -3.66
CA TYR A 12 -6.86 -8.60 -2.89
C TYR A 12 -6.69 -8.26 -1.41
N ARG A 13 -5.57 -8.66 -0.80
CA ARG A 13 -5.25 -8.34 0.59
C ARG A 13 -5.04 -6.84 0.82
N LYS A 14 -4.34 -6.17 -0.08
CA LYS A 14 -4.07 -4.73 -0.04
C LYS A 14 -5.37 -3.92 -0.09
N TYR A 15 -6.24 -4.21 -1.06
CA TYR A 15 -7.52 -3.52 -1.17
C TYR A 15 -8.42 -3.82 0.03
N GLY A 16 -8.45 -5.05 0.53
CA GLY A 16 -9.17 -5.40 1.74
C GLY A 16 -8.67 -4.65 2.98
N LEU A 17 -7.35 -4.52 3.14
CA LEU A 17 -6.75 -3.69 4.19
C LEU A 17 -7.19 -2.23 4.06
N LEU A 18 -7.06 -1.63 2.87
CA LEU A 18 -7.46 -0.24 2.62
C LEU A 18 -8.97 -0.01 2.86
N ARG A 19 -9.84 -0.92 2.40
CA ARG A 19 -11.29 -0.86 2.64
C ARG A 19 -11.61 -0.90 4.13
N THR A 20 -10.94 -1.79 4.87
CA THR A 20 -11.12 -1.90 6.32
C THR A 20 -10.69 -0.62 7.03
N LEU A 21 -9.56 -0.02 6.65
CA LEU A 21 -9.09 1.23 7.22
C LEU A 21 -9.97 2.43 6.84
N ALA A 22 -10.38 2.55 5.57
CA ALA A 22 -11.19 3.67 5.08
C ALA A 22 -12.62 3.69 5.64
N ASN A 23 -13.18 2.51 5.96
CA ASN A 23 -14.54 2.39 6.47
C ASN A 23 -15.56 3.22 5.67
N TYR A 24 -15.67 2.93 4.38
CA TYR A 24 -16.56 3.64 3.45
C TYR A 24 -16.32 5.17 3.38
N GLY A 25 -15.06 5.59 3.51
CA GLY A 25 -14.66 7.00 3.43
C GLY A 25 -14.84 7.82 4.71
N GLN A 26 -15.17 7.19 5.83
CA GLN A 26 -15.17 7.87 7.14
C GLN A 26 -13.77 8.31 7.55
N PHE A 27 -12.73 7.57 7.14
CA PHE A 27 -11.33 7.94 7.25
C PHE A 27 -10.79 8.18 5.84
N LYS A 28 -10.33 9.41 5.60
CA LYS A 28 -9.94 9.87 4.27
C LYS A 28 -8.57 9.32 3.89
N ILE A 29 -8.55 8.34 3.02
CA ILE A 29 -7.30 7.74 2.53
C ILE A 29 -6.93 8.35 1.18
N GLY A 30 -5.67 8.75 1.05
CA GLY A 30 -5.02 9.07 -0.21
C GLY A 30 -4.13 7.89 -0.63
N VAL A 31 -4.23 7.46 -1.87
CA VAL A 31 -3.41 6.40 -2.44
C VAL A 31 -2.45 6.99 -3.48
N CYS A 32 -1.17 6.93 -3.20
CA CYS A 32 -0.10 7.20 -4.13
C CYS A 32 0.39 5.88 -4.72
N TRP A 33 -0.08 5.53 -5.93
CA TRP A 33 0.27 4.25 -6.57
C TRP A 33 1.75 4.11 -6.91
N MET A 34 2.49 5.22 -7.02
CA MET A 34 3.88 5.21 -7.50
C MET A 34 4.01 4.35 -8.76
N LEU A 35 3.14 4.62 -9.74
CA LEU A 35 3.06 3.82 -10.96
C LEU A 35 4.38 3.83 -11.72
N THR A 36 4.84 2.65 -12.11
CA THR A 36 5.98 2.48 -12.99
C THR A 36 5.54 1.83 -14.31
N ALA A 37 6.29 2.06 -15.39
CA ALA A 37 5.99 1.45 -16.67
C ALA A 37 6.00 -0.08 -16.58
N ASP A 38 5.09 -0.73 -17.29
CA ASP A 38 5.07 -2.18 -17.43
C ASP A 38 6.37 -2.66 -18.11
N ASP A 39 6.99 -3.71 -17.60
CA ASP A 39 8.27 -4.22 -18.09
C ASP A 39 8.15 -5.56 -18.85
N GLY A 40 6.93 -5.99 -19.14
CA GLY A 40 6.62 -7.22 -19.89
C GLY A 40 6.96 -8.51 -19.15
N ARG A 41 7.37 -8.47 -17.89
CA ARG A 41 7.66 -9.66 -17.08
C ARG A 41 6.40 -10.43 -16.74
N THR A 42 6.57 -11.68 -16.30
CA THR A 42 5.48 -12.60 -15.98
C THR A 42 5.08 -12.61 -14.51
N ASP A 43 5.77 -11.84 -13.65
CA ASP A 43 5.47 -11.69 -12.23
C ASP A 43 4.13 -10.95 -12.00
N GLY A 44 3.54 -11.11 -10.80
CA GLY A 44 2.26 -10.49 -10.44
C GLY A 44 1.02 -11.22 -11.00
N LYS A 45 1.11 -12.51 -11.30
CA LYS A 45 -0.01 -13.31 -11.87
C LYS A 45 -0.57 -14.34 -10.88
N PHE A 46 -0.47 -14.11 -9.58
CA PHE A 46 -1.02 -15.03 -8.56
C PHE A 46 -2.54 -14.86 -8.43
N THR A 47 -3.27 -15.21 -9.48
CA THR A 47 -4.74 -15.08 -9.56
C THR A 47 -5.51 -16.36 -9.27
N THR A 48 -4.82 -17.49 -9.05
CA THR A 48 -5.44 -18.80 -8.78
C THR A 48 -6.28 -18.86 -7.49
N TYR A 49 -6.19 -17.84 -6.65
CA TYR A 49 -7.06 -17.69 -5.49
C TYR A 49 -8.52 -17.44 -5.91
N LEU A 50 -8.74 -16.81 -7.06
CA LEU A 50 -10.07 -16.54 -7.62
C LEU A 50 -10.81 -17.82 -8.03
N ASP A 51 -10.05 -18.90 -8.31
CA ASP A 51 -10.63 -20.23 -8.62
C ASP A 51 -11.08 -20.98 -7.35
N LYS A 52 -10.90 -20.40 -6.16
CA LYS A 52 -11.18 -21.02 -4.86
C LYS A 52 -12.09 -20.14 -3.98
N PRO A 53 -13.33 -19.81 -4.43
CA PRO A 53 -14.20 -18.88 -3.72
C PRO A 53 -14.56 -19.35 -2.30
N GLN A 54 -14.68 -20.67 -2.06
CA GLN A 54 -14.98 -21.23 -0.73
C GLN A 54 -13.93 -20.87 0.32
N ARG A 55 -12.68 -20.65 -0.10
CA ARG A 55 -11.58 -20.29 0.78
C ARG A 55 -11.38 -18.77 0.91
N TRP A 56 -11.56 -18.03 -0.20
CA TRP A 56 -11.10 -16.64 -0.27
C TRP A 56 -12.21 -15.61 -0.20
N ARG A 57 -13.41 -15.93 -0.71
CA ARG A 57 -14.53 -14.97 -0.77
C ARG A 57 -15.00 -14.51 0.61
N GLN A 58 -14.77 -15.29 1.67
CA GLN A 58 -15.21 -15.00 3.03
C GLN A 58 -14.59 -13.73 3.64
N TYR A 59 -13.39 -13.30 3.21
CA TYR A 59 -12.69 -12.14 3.78
C TYR A 59 -13.30 -10.81 3.34
N ASP A 60 -13.65 -10.68 2.07
CA ASP A 60 -14.39 -9.55 1.50
C ASP A 60 -15.15 -10.04 0.25
N PRO A 61 -16.40 -10.49 0.42
CA PRO A 61 -17.19 -11.06 -0.68
C PRO A 61 -17.37 -10.12 -1.86
N GLN A 62 -17.64 -8.85 -1.60
CA GLN A 62 -17.87 -7.85 -2.64
C GLN A 62 -16.61 -7.59 -3.46
N LEU A 63 -15.48 -7.41 -2.79
CA LEU A 63 -14.19 -7.21 -3.45
C LEU A 63 -13.77 -8.45 -4.24
N PHE A 64 -13.96 -9.64 -3.66
CA PHE A 64 -13.64 -10.89 -4.34
C PHE A 64 -14.43 -11.04 -5.65
N ASP A 65 -15.74 -10.82 -5.60
CA ASP A 65 -16.62 -10.96 -6.77
C ASP A 65 -16.26 -9.96 -7.89
N LEU A 66 -15.90 -8.71 -7.53
CA LEU A 66 -15.43 -7.71 -8.49
C LEU A 66 -14.11 -8.11 -9.15
N LEU A 67 -13.13 -8.58 -8.37
CA LEU A 67 -11.84 -9.04 -8.90
C LEU A 67 -12.00 -10.30 -9.75
N TYR A 68 -12.87 -11.24 -9.34
CA TYR A 68 -13.20 -12.40 -10.15
C TYR A 68 -13.75 -11.99 -11.51
N GLN A 69 -14.74 -11.11 -11.53
CA GLN A 69 -15.34 -10.61 -12.78
C GLN A 69 -14.29 -9.97 -13.68
N TRP A 70 -13.49 -9.06 -13.16
CA TRP A 70 -12.57 -8.28 -14.01
C TRP A 70 -11.32 -9.05 -14.41
N VAL A 71 -10.76 -9.87 -13.53
CA VAL A 71 -9.46 -10.53 -13.75
C VAL A 71 -9.64 -11.94 -14.33
N ALA A 72 -10.52 -12.74 -13.77
CA ALA A 72 -10.72 -14.12 -14.21
C ALA A 72 -11.64 -14.21 -15.43
N ALA A 73 -12.80 -13.54 -15.41
CA ALA A 73 -13.77 -13.58 -16.50
C ALA A 73 -13.39 -12.65 -17.66
N ASP A 74 -13.16 -11.35 -17.38
CA ASP A 74 -12.90 -10.34 -18.42
C ASP A 74 -11.42 -10.17 -18.78
N ARG A 75 -10.51 -10.82 -18.03
CA ARG A 75 -9.05 -10.75 -18.20
C ARG A 75 -8.46 -9.35 -18.20
N ARG A 76 -9.11 -8.41 -17.50
CA ARG A 76 -8.65 -7.03 -17.38
C ARG A 76 -7.57 -6.91 -16.30
N ARG A 77 -6.44 -6.28 -16.64
CA ARG A 77 -5.28 -6.05 -15.76
C ARG A 77 -4.90 -4.57 -15.84
N ASN A 78 -5.61 -3.75 -15.07
CA ASN A 78 -5.35 -2.31 -15.00
C ASN A 78 -5.60 -1.82 -13.57
N VAL A 79 -4.58 -1.22 -12.95
CA VAL A 79 -4.65 -0.70 -11.58
C VAL A 79 -5.72 0.39 -11.42
N LEU A 80 -6.04 1.13 -12.48
CA LEU A 80 -7.11 2.14 -12.45
C LEU A 80 -8.50 1.54 -12.15
N LEU A 81 -8.69 0.23 -12.35
CA LEU A 81 -9.91 -0.44 -11.90
C LEU A 81 -10.06 -0.43 -10.37
N ALA A 82 -8.94 -0.37 -9.62
CA ALA A 82 -8.99 -0.22 -8.17
C ALA A 82 -9.53 1.15 -7.71
N GLU A 83 -9.49 2.16 -8.58
CA GLU A 83 -10.02 3.50 -8.32
C GLU A 83 -11.56 3.58 -8.44
N ASN A 84 -12.19 2.47 -8.84
CA ASN A 84 -13.64 2.39 -8.87
C ASN A 84 -14.21 2.43 -7.45
N GLU A 85 -15.25 3.23 -7.23
CA GLU A 85 -15.94 3.38 -5.94
C GLU A 85 -16.42 2.05 -5.33
N LYS A 86 -16.68 1.04 -6.14
CA LYS A 86 -17.03 -0.29 -5.65
C LYS A 86 -15.84 -1.04 -5.03
N VAL A 87 -14.61 -0.67 -5.39
CA VAL A 87 -13.38 -1.25 -4.83
C VAL A 87 -12.91 -0.43 -3.64
N LEU A 88 -12.62 0.85 -3.84
CA LEU A 88 -12.09 1.75 -2.82
C LEU A 88 -12.96 3.02 -2.72
N SER A 89 -14.06 2.91 -1.99
CA SER A 89 -15.01 3.99 -1.80
C SER A 89 -14.43 5.14 -0.96
N GLY A 90 -14.62 6.39 -1.41
CA GLY A 90 -14.19 7.59 -0.70
C GLY A 90 -12.68 7.77 -0.62
N VAL A 91 -11.92 7.02 -1.42
CA VAL A 91 -10.45 7.12 -1.49
C VAL A 91 -10.03 8.08 -2.61
N ARG A 92 -9.02 8.91 -2.37
CA ARG A 92 -8.40 9.77 -3.39
C ARG A 92 -7.16 9.10 -3.96
N PHE A 93 -6.82 9.40 -5.21
CA PHE A 93 -5.72 8.71 -5.90
C PHE A 93 -4.76 9.69 -6.55
N HIS A 94 -3.47 9.42 -6.44
CA HIS A 94 -2.43 9.99 -7.28
C HIS A 94 -1.89 8.86 -8.16
N ASN A 95 -2.23 8.89 -9.45
CA ASN A 95 -2.05 7.80 -10.41
C ASN A 95 -1.14 8.17 -11.60
N LYS A 96 -0.31 9.20 -11.44
CA LYS A 96 0.69 9.56 -12.45
C LYS A 96 1.85 8.56 -12.48
N LEU A 97 2.52 8.47 -13.64
CA LEU A 97 3.74 7.68 -13.77
C LEU A 97 4.89 8.34 -13.03
N LEU A 98 5.52 7.59 -12.14
CA LEU A 98 6.74 7.99 -11.47
C LEU A 98 7.96 7.63 -12.32
N THR A 99 8.84 8.59 -12.54
CA THR A 99 10.09 8.39 -13.29
C THR A 99 11.32 8.53 -12.40
N ALA A 100 12.45 7.97 -12.84
CA ALA A 100 13.71 8.09 -12.13
C ALA A 100 14.31 9.51 -12.13
N SER A 101 13.90 10.39 -13.07
CA SER A 101 14.44 11.76 -13.19
C SER A 101 14.19 12.57 -11.90
N GLY A 102 15.25 13.16 -11.33
CA GLY A 102 15.19 13.89 -10.08
C GLY A 102 14.16 15.03 -10.07
N ASP A 103 14.20 15.92 -11.09
CA ASP A 103 13.28 17.06 -11.18
C ASP A 103 11.82 16.61 -11.36
N LYS A 104 11.58 15.64 -12.24
CA LYS A 104 10.25 15.07 -12.46
C LYS A 104 9.73 14.37 -11.22
N ARG A 105 10.63 13.78 -10.42
CA ARG A 105 10.24 13.13 -9.17
C ARG A 105 9.82 14.15 -8.10
N ALA A 106 10.53 15.27 -7.98
CA ALA A 106 10.14 16.35 -7.08
C ALA A 106 8.75 16.88 -7.44
N THR A 107 8.52 17.21 -8.70
CA THR A 107 7.21 17.65 -9.21
C THR A 107 6.11 16.60 -8.93
N TYR A 108 6.41 15.31 -9.11
CA TYR A 108 5.46 14.21 -8.83
C TYR A 108 4.99 14.22 -7.37
N PHE A 109 5.91 14.38 -6.39
CA PHE A 109 5.56 14.39 -4.98
C PHE A 109 4.90 15.70 -4.53
N ASP A 110 5.22 16.84 -5.18
CA ASP A 110 4.53 18.10 -4.92
C ASP A 110 3.08 18.04 -5.42
N GLU A 111 2.83 17.56 -6.64
CA GLU A 111 1.49 17.32 -7.17
C GLU A 111 0.69 16.30 -6.35
N MET A 112 1.35 15.23 -5.88
CA MET A 112 0.74 14.26 -4.97
C MET A 112 0.29 14.93 -3.67
N GLY A 113 1.13 15.79 -3.08
CA GLY A 113 0.81 16.54 -1.88
C GLY A 113 -0.41 17.46 -2.06
N GLU A 114 -0.51 18.15 -3.19
CA GLU A 114 -1.66 18.99 -3.52
C GLU A 114 -2.95 18.17 -3.72
N GLN A 115 -2.85 17.09 -4.51
CA GLN A 115 -4.01 16.24 -4.85
C GLN A 115 -4.57 15.47 -3.66
N LEU A 116 -3.69 15.04 -2.75
CA LEU A 116 -4.07 14.27 -1.57
C LEU A 116 -4.16 15.12 -0.28
N ALA A 117 -4.08 16.44 -0.40
CA ALA A 117 -4.27 17.36 0.73
C ALA A 117 -5.60 17.10 1.44
N GLY A 118 -5.58 17.10 2.78
CA GLY A 118 -6.76 16.84 3.62
C GLY A 118 -7.19 15.37 3.68
N CYS A 119 -6.35 14.42 3.20
CA CYS A 119 -6.47 13.02 3.58
C CYS A 119 -5.86 12.81 4.97
N ASP A 120 -6.46 11.91 5.75
CA ASP A 120 -5.97 11.57 7.09
C ASP A 120 -4.76 10.63 6.98
N LEU A 121 -4.78 9.70 6.01
CA LEU A 121 -3.73 8.72 5.76
C LEU A 121 -3.30 8.72 4.30
N ILE A 122 -1.99 8.66 4.06
CA ILE A 122 -1.43 8.43 2.72
C ILE A 122 -0.85 7.01 2.63
N PHE A 123 -1.36 6.23 1.67
CA PHE A 123 -0.80 4.94 1.32
C PHE A 123 0.18 5.08 0.15
N PHE A 124 1.41 4.63 0.34
CA PHE A 124 2.43 4.54 -0.70
C PHE A 124 2.60 3.10 -1.17
N ASP A 125 2.53 2.90 -2.50
CA ASP A 125 2.63 1.59 -3.15
C ASP A 125 3.83 1.46 -4.12
N PRO A 126 5.07 1.64 -3.63
CA PRO A 126 6.26 1.44 -4.45
C PRO A 126 6.43 -0.03 -4.85
N ASP A 127 7.02 -0.32 -6.02
CA ASP A 127 7.26 -1.70 -6.49
C ASP A 127 8.05 -2.54 -5.47
N ASN A 128 9.04 -1.94 -4.80
CA ASN A 128 9.96 -2.66 -3.90
C ASN A 128 9.87 -2.25 -2.42
N GLY A 129 9.36 -1.06 -2.14
CA GLY A 129 9.28 -0.51 -0.78
C GLY A 129 10.24 0.66 -0.54
N VAL A 130 10.73 0.77 0.69
CA VAL A 130 11.65 1.83 1.12
C VAL A 130 13.02 1.68 0.46
N GLU A 131 13.69 2.81 0.21
CA GLU A 131 14.99 2.94 -0.43
C GLU A 131 16.06 1.95 0.07
N VAL A 132 17.02 1.70 -0.78
CA VAL A 132 18.20 0.87 -0.49
C VAL A 132 19.47 1.68 -0.74
N LYS A 133 20.52 1.43 0.05
CA LYS A 133 21.80 2.12 -0.10
C LYS A 133 22.41 1.99 -1.50
N SER A 134 22.10 0.89 -2.22
CA SER A 134 22.65 0.61 -3.55
C SER A 134 21.98 1.40 -4.69
N ILE A 135 20.84 2.05 -4.45
CA ILE A 135 20.12 2.82 -5.49
C ILE A 135 19.83 4.22 -4.97
N ALA A 136 20.66 5.18 -5.40
CA ALA A 136 20.46 6.57 -5.04
C ALA A 136 19.25 7.17 -5.79
N LYS A 137 18.58 8.13 -5.15
CA LYS A 137 17.47 8.89 -5.73
C LYS A 137 17.90 9.54 -7.06
N GLY A 138 17.05 9.53 -8.05
CA GLY A 138 17.32 10.07 -9.38
C GLY A 138 18.15 9.14 -10.30
N ARG A 139 18.54 7.97 -9.84
CA ARG A 139 19.22 6.95 -10.65
C ARG A 139 18.24 5.92 -11.20
N ARG A 140 18.67 5.17 -12.21
CA ARG A 140 17.90 4.07 -12.81
C ARG A 140 17.34 3.13 -11.73
N ASN A 141 16.08 2.75 -11.82
CA ASN A 141 15.30 1.97 -10.88
C ASN A 141 14.95 2.69 -9.55
N SER A 142 15.30 3.97 -9.38
CA SER A 142 14.89 4.72 -8.17
C SER A 142 13.37 4.91 -8.10
N GLU A 143 12.67 4.86 -9.23
CA GLU A 143 11.21 4.91 -9.33
C GLU A 143 10.49 3.74 -8.65
N LYS A 144 11.21 2.66 -8.36
CA LYS A 144 10.68 1.47 -7.67
C LYS A 144 10.69 1.58 -6.15
N TYR A 145 11.24 2.67 -5.62
CA TYR A 145 11.42 2.89 -4.18
C TYR A 145 10.82 4.22 -3.75
N ILE A 146 10.34 4.26 -2.50
CA ILE A 146 10.08 5.51 -1.79
C ILE A 146 11.30 5.85 -0.92
N TYR A 147 11.65 7.13 -0.82
CA TYR A 147 12.81 7.60 -0.07
C TYR A 147 12.41 8.20 1.27
N TRP A 148 13.31 8.12 2.24
CA TRP A 148 13.02 8.57 3.60
C TRP A 148 12.59 10.03 3.69
N ASP A 149 13.20 10.92 2.91
CA ASP A 149 12.81 12.34 2.89
C ASP A 149 11.38 12.56 2.37
N GLU A 150 10.90 11.73 1.45
CA GLU A 150 9.52 11.78 0.94
C GLU A 150 8.52 11.29 1.99
N ILE A 151 8.89 10.23 2.72
CA ILE A 151 8.11 9.70 3.84
C ILE A 151 8.02 10.74 4.95
N VAL A 152 9.17 11.30 5.36
CA VAL A 152 9.25 12.31 6.42
C VAL A 152 8.45 13.57 6.05
N LYS A 153 8.61 14.10 4.83
CA LYS A 153 7.87 15.27 4.33
C LYS A 153 6.35 15.06 4.44
N THR A 154 5.87 13.88 4.03
CA THR A 154 4.43 13.55 4.07
C THR A 154 3.92 13.41 5.51
N PHE A 155 4.68 12.74 6.39
CA PHE A 155 4.30 12.63 7.80
C PHE A 155 4.29 13.98 8.51
N GLN A 156 5.29 14.84 8.25
CA GLN A 156 5.36 16.20 8.81
C GLN A 156 4.25 17.12 8.28
N ALA A 157 3.67 16.82 7.13
CA ALA A 157 2.49 17.51 6.61
C ALA A 157 1.19 17.12 7.36
N GLY A 158 1.26 16.24 8.36
CA GLY A 158 0.16 15.87 9.25
C GLY A 158 -0.60 14.62 8.84
N HIS A 159 -0.12 13.87 7.84
CA HIS A 159 -0.75 12.62 7.42
C HIS A 159 -0.21 11.43 8.19
N SER A 160 -1.08 10.51 8.63
CA SER A 160 -0.68 9.14 8.94
C SER A 160 -0.18 8.46 7.66
N ILE A 161 0.72 7.47 7.76
CA ILE A 161 1.33 6.84 6.59
C ILE A 161 1.15 5.34 6.63
N LEU A 162 0.75 4.75 5.50
CA LEU A 162 0.81 3.31 5.24
C LEU A 162 1.81 3.05 4.12
N LEU A 163 2.81 2.20 4.36
CA LEU A 163 3.89 1.90 3.42
C LEU A 163 3.83 0.44 2.99
N TYR A 164 3.78 0.17 1.68
CA TYR A 164 4.00 -1.16 1.12
C TYR A 164 5.49 -1.49 1.09
N GLN A 165 5.85 -2.70 1.49
CA GLN A 165 7.23 -3.17 1.53
C GLN A 165 7.35 -4.65 1.15
N HIS A 166 8.11 -4.94 0.12
CA HIS A 166 8.53 -6.30 -0.22
C HIS A 166 9.56 -6.83 0.79
N PHE A 167 9.42 -8.10 1.22
CA PHE A 167 10.48 -8.74 1.99
C PHE A 167 11.73 -8.94 1.14
N ARG A 168 12.87 -8.68 1.75
CA ARG A 168 14.17 -9.03 1.20
C ARG A 168 14.58 -10.44 1.65
N ARG A 169 15.71 -10.93 1.14
CA ARG A 169 16.30 -12.22 1.53
C ARG A 169 16.99 -12.10 2.90
N GLU A 170 16.21 -11.83 3.92
CA GLU A 170 16.64 -11.78 5.32
C GLU A 170 15.52 -12.34 6.21
N GLU A 171 15.83 -12.65 7.48
CA GLU A 171 14.83 -13.13 8.41
C GLU A 171 13.75 -12.05 8.60
N ARG A 172 12.47 -12.44 8.54
CA ARG A 172 11.35 -11.52 8.43
C ARG A 172 11.13 -10.69 9.68
N THR A 173 11.32 -11.27 10.86
CA THR A 173 11.14 -10.54 12.12
C THR A 173 12.23 -9.48 12.27
N ALA A 174 13.49 -9.83 11.98
CA ALA A 174 14.59 -8.89 11.98
C ALA A 174 14.41 -7.77 10.95
N PHE A 175 13.88 -8.11 9.75
CA PHE A 175 13.55 -7.13 8.73
C PHE A 175 12.51 -6.13 9.24
N ILE A 176 11.39 -6.63 9.78
CA ILE A 176 10.30 -5.80 10.32
C ILE A 176 10.84 -4.90 11.42
N GLN A 177 11.57 -5.46 12.39
CA GLN A 177 12.13 -4.69 13.50
C GLN A 177 13.07 -3.58 13.04
N ARG A 178 13.91 -3.85 12.05
CA ARG A 178 14.83 -2.87 11.47
C ARG A 178 14.08 -1.69 10.83
N ILE A 179 13.02 -1.96 10.04
CA ILE A 179 12.22 -0.89 9.42
C ILE A 179 11.45 -0.10 10.48
N ILE A 180 10.89 -0.76 11.48
CA ILE A 180 10.21 -0.09 12.61
C ILE A 180 11.16 0.86 13.33
N THR A 181 12.40 0.42 13.62
CA THR A 181 13.41 1.26 14.27
C THR A 181 13.71 2.52 13.45
N GLU A 182 13.85 2.39 12.12
CA GLU A 182 14.06 3.53 11.23
C GLU A 182 12.83 4.47 11.19
N LEU A 183 11.61 3.92 11.15
CA LEU A 183 10.37 4.70 11.18
C LEU A 183 10.23 5.45 12.50
N GLN A 184 10.47 4.79 13.63
CA GLN A 184 10.42 5.41 14.94
C GLN A 184 11.43 6.56 15.06
N ALA A 185 12.67 6.34 14.64
CA ALA A 185 13.73 7.35 14.73
C ALA A 185 13.47 8.58 13.84
N ARG A 186 12.82 8.41 12.68
CA ARG A 186 12.63 9.48 11.70
C ARG A 186 11.31 10.22 11.84
N LEU A 187 10.25 9.53 12.21
CA LEU A 187 8.88 10.07 12.24
C LEU A 187 8.40 10.35 13.66
N ASN A 188 8.87 9.58 14.63
CA ASN A 188 8.36 9.60 16.02
C ASN A 188 6.82 9.55 16.07
N PRO A 189 6.18 8.55 15.44
CA PRO A 189 4.73 8.45 15.38
C PRO A 189 4.15 8.04 16.75
N SER A 190 2.87 8.30 16.97
CA SER A 190 2.19 7.89 18.20
C SER A 190 2.12 6.37 18.33
N LYS A 191 2.01 5.68 17.20
CA LYS A 191 1.94 4.21 17.12
C LYS A 191 2.44 3.72 15.78
N ILE A 192 3.11 2.54 15.78
CA ILE A 192 3.47 1.81 14.56
C ILE A 192 2.79 0.45 14.57
N TYR A 193 2.01 0.17 13.53
CA TYR A 193 1.46 -1.15 13.25
C TYR A 193 2.12 -1.75 12.03
N TRP A 194 2.18 -3.07 11.97
CA TRP A 194 2.57 -3.78 10.77
C TRP A 194 1.55 -4.86 10.41
N PHE A 195 1.37 -5.06 9.11
CA PHE A 195 0.48 -6.06 8.52
C PHE A 195 1.29 -6.90 7.55
N ARG A 196 1.58 -8.14 7.89
CA ARG A 196 2.39 -8.99 7.02
C ARG A 196 1.61 -10.13 6.40
N THR A 197 1.97 -10.44 5.17
CA THR A 197 1.60 -11.65 4.45
C THR A 197 2.82 -12.55 4.30
N SER A 198 2.72 -13.62 3.50
CA SER A 198 3.88 -14.46 3.16
C SER A 198 4.95 -13.73 2.33
N GLN A 199 4.61 -12.67 1.60
CA GLN A 199 5.47 -12.02 0.60
C GLN A 199 5.77 -10.55 0.90
N VAL A 200 4.89 -9.86 1.58
CA VAL A 200 4.96 -8.42 1.80
C VAL A 200 4.59 -8.06 3.23
N VAL A 201 5.01 -6.87 3.64
CA VAL A 201 4.56 -6.22 4.88
C VAL A 201 4.15 -4.79 4.59
N TYR A 202 3.13 -4.32 5.29
CA TYR A 202 2.72 -2.91 5.32
C TYR A 202 3.07 -2.35 6.68
N PHE A 203 3.60 -1.12 6.72
CA PHE A 203 3.87 -0.39 7.96
C PHE A 203 2.94 0.81 8.03
N LEU A 204 2.17 0.91 9.12
CA LEU A 204 1.29 2.03 9.39
C LEU A 204 1.85 2.85 10.54
N CYS A 205 2.21 4.11 10.27
CA CYS A 205 2.65 5.10 11.25
C CYS A 205 1.51 6.07 11.50
N ALA A 206 0.96 6.06 12.71
CA ALA A 206 -0.18 6.88 13.09
C ALA A 206 0.25 8.26 13.58
N GLN A 207 -0.46 9.32 13.14
CA GLN A 207 -0.48 10.61 13.81
C GLN A 207 -1.26 10.50 15.14
N GLU A 208 -0.99 11.37 16.09
CA GLU A 208 -1.64 11.35 17.40
C GLU A 208 -3.17 11.46 17.28
N ASN A 209 -3.66 12.36 16.43
CA ASN A 209 -5.09 12.60 16.22
C ASN A 209 -5.82 11.40 15.59
N ASP A 210 -5.11 10.50 14.93
CA ASP A 210 -5.67 9.35 14.24
C ASP A 210 -5.55 8.05 15.06
N ALA A 211 -4.80 8.06 16.16
CA ALA A 211 -4.36 6.87 16.85
C ALA A 211 -5.50 5.95 17.31
N ASP A 212 -6.54 6.51 17.92
CA ASP A 212 -7.68 5.74 18.42
C ASP A 212 -8.52 5.14 17.29
N TYR A 213 -8.77 5.95 16.24
CA TYR A 213 -9.47 5.44 15.06
C TYR A 213 -8.70 4.29 14.43
N ILE A 214 -7.41 4.50 14.14
CA ILE A 214 -6.54 3.48 13.55
C ILE A 214 -6.50 2.23 14.41
N ALA A 215 -6.35 2.34 15.74
CA ALA A 215 -6.34 1.19 16.64
C ALA A 215 -7.61 0.34 16.52
N SER A 216 -8.78 0.98 16.44
CA SER A 216 -10.05 0.29 16.25
C SER A 216 -10.11 -0.48 14.93
N ARG A 217 -9.59 0.12 13.84
CA ARG A 217 -9.58 -0.49 12.50
C ARG A 217 -8.55 -1.61 12.39
N VAL A 218 -7.40 -1.47 13.03
CA VAL A 218 -6.35 -2.51 13.10
C VAL A 218 -6.90 -3.77 13.77
N LYS A 219 -7.66 -3.61 14.87
CA LYS A 219 -8.36 -4.73 15.51
C LYS A 219 -9.29 -5.45 14.53
N LEU A 220 -10.08 -4.70 13.78
CA LEU A 220 -11.00 -5.26 12.78
C LEU A 220 -10.25 -5.98 11.63
N VAL A 221 -9.11 -5.44 11.16
CA VAL A 221 -8.26 -6.15 10.19
C VAL A 221 -7.81 -7.49 10.74
N SER A 222 -7.37 -7.54 12.02
CA SER A 222 -6.94 -8.78 12.68
C SER A 222 -8.06 -9.81 12.80
N GLU A 223 -9.30 -9.36 12.97
CA GLU A 223 -10.48 -10.24 13.05
C GLU A 223 -10.91 -10.77 11.68
N LEU A 224 -11.02 -9.87 10.68
CA LEU A 224 -11.53 -10.21 9.35
C LEU A 224 -10.52 -10.96 8.47
N TRP A 225 -9.22 -10.71 8.64
CA TRP A 225 -8.16 -11.21 7.77
C TRP A 225 -7.15 -12.11 8.48
N ASN A 226 -7.51 -12.68 9.64
CA ASN A 226 -6.64 -13.40 10.58
C ASN A 226 -5.72 -14.45 9.93
N ASP A 227 -6.24 -15.24 8.97
CA ASP A 227 -5.47 -16.28 8.26
C ASP A 227 -4.63 -15.73 7.10
N GLN A 228 -4.86 -14.48 6.70
CA GLN A 228 -4.27 -13.91 5.51
C GLN A 228 -3.28 -12.77 5.81
N ILE A 229 -3.54 -12.04 6.88
CA ILE A 229 -2.74 -10.88 7.29
C ILE A 229 -2.43 -11.02 8.78
N GLN A 230 -1.17 -11.22 9.10
CA GLN A 230 -0.71 -11.18 10.50
C GLN A 230 -0.49 -9.73 10.89
N VAL A 231 -1.05 -9.33 12.03
CA VAL A 231 -0.98 -7.97 12.56
C VAL A 231 -0.09 -7.93 13.80
N GLY A 232 0.67 -6.85 13.95
CA GLY A 232 1.42 -6.54 15.17
C GLY A 232 1.61 -5.04 15.34
N CYS A 233 2.10 -4.64 16.50
CA CYS A 233 2.35 -3.25 16.87
C CYS A 233 3.61 -3.09 17.71
N LEU A 234 4.16 -1.87 17.72
CA LEU A 234 5.16 -1.37 18.66
C LEU A 234 4.54 -0.27 19.50
#